data_9380a47202f9146bf636f00fba1a1f0e
#
_entry.id   9380a47202f9146bf636f00fba1a1f0e
#
_cell.length_a   1.000
_cell.length_b   1.000
_cell.length_c   1.000
_cell.angle_alpha   90.00
_cell.angle_beta   90.00
_cell.angle_gamma   90.00
#
_symmetry.space_group_name_H-M   'P 1'
#
loop_
_entity.id
_entity.type
_entity.pdbx_description
1 polymer ?
#
loop_
_entity_poly.entity_id
_entity_poly.type
_entity_poly.pdbx_seq_one_letter_code
_entity_poly.pdbx_strand_id
1 'polypeptide(L)'
;MSKSLKEIIKSLPYEPPFLFVDALENITENGSKGYYQLKKDEYFYQGHFPNNPITPGAILIEIMAQIGLVCYGIYLAKEKIKGPEASVLPIFTSAAVDFLGPVFPEDKLEVTSEKIYYRFAKLKCLITCKNITSNQVV
;
A
#
# COMPACT_ATOMS: atom_id res chain seq x y z
N MET A 1 1.37 3.67 -16.95
CA MET A 1 1.39 4.49 -15.71
C MET A 1 2.00 5.84 -16.02
N SER A 2 1.37 6.92 -15.57
CA SER A 2 1.84 8.28 -15.84
C SER A 2 3.18 8.58 -15.14
N LYS A 3 3.89 9.60 -15.64
CA LYS A 3 5.15 10.03 -15.04
C LYS A 3 4.98 10.46 -13.59
N SER A 4 3.89 11.17 -13.27
CA SER A 4 3.61 11.64 -11.91
C SER A 4 3.38 10.49 -10.94
N LEU A 5 2.70 9.42 -11.36
CA LEU A 5 2.49 8.23 -10.53
C LEU A 5 3.80 7.49 -10.28
N LYS A 6 4.66 7.39 -11.30
CA LYS A 6 6.00 6.80 -11.15
C LYS A 6 6.86 7.58 -10.16
N GLU A 7 6.77 8.91 -10.18
CA GLU A 7 7.52 9.76 -9.26
C GLU A 7 7.06 9.57 -7.81
N ILE A 8 5.76 9.34 -7.59
CA ILE A 8 5.25 9.05 -6.25
C ILE A 8 5.88 7.75 -5.73
N ILE A 9 5.90 6.69 -6.54
CA ILE A 9 6.53 5.43 -6.14
C ILE A 9 8.01 5.62 -5.83
N LYS A 10 8.74 6.38 -6.65
CA LYS A 10 10.16 6.68 -6.41
C LYS A 10 10.39 7.49 -5.14
N SER A 11 9.39 8.23 -4.68
CA SER A 11 9.48 9.05 -3.48
C SER A 11 9.21 8.27 -2.20
N LEU A 12 8.81 7.01 -2.30
CA LEU A 12 8.55 6.18 -1.12
C LEU A 12 9.83 6.01 -0.30
N PRO A 13 9.72 6.09 1.05
CA PRO A 13 10.90 5.93 1.92
C PRO A 13 11.26 4.47 2.16
N TYR A 14 10.83 3.58 1.31
CA TYR A 14 11.06 2.14 1.43
C TYR A 14 11.98 1.64 0.34
N GLU A 15 12.73 0.60 0.64
CA GLU A 15 13.56 -0.13 -0.30
C GLU A 15 13.28 -1.62 -0.18
N PRO A 16 13.53 -2.42 -1.26
CA PRO A 16 13.46 -3.87 -1.12
C PRO A 16 14.35 -4.35 0.02
N PRO A 17 13.94 -5.34 0.81
CA PRO A 17 12.76 -6.18 0.62
C PRO A 17 11.46 -5.66 1.24
N PHE A 18 11.38 -4.39 1.64
CA PHE A 18 10.21 -3.82 2.32
C PHE A 18 9.48 -2.79 1.45
N LEU A 19 9.57 -2.90 0.15
CA LEU A 19 8.83 -2.07 -0.81
C LEU A 19 7.72 -2.93 -1.43
N PHE A 20 6.45 -2.56 -1.16
CA PHE A 20 5.28 -3.35 -1.54
C PHE A 20 4.32 -2.56 -2.44
N VAL A 21 4.87 -1.86 -3.43
CA VAL A 21 4.08 -1.13 -4.43
C VAL A 21 4.66 -1.41 -5.80
N ASP A 22 3.89 -2.08 -6.67
CA ASP A 22 4.31 -2.30 -8.06
C ASP A 22 3.82 -1.21 -8.98
N ALA A 23 2.58 -0.77 -8.79
CA ALA A 23 1.96 0.20 -9.68
C ALA A 23 0.86 0.98 -8.98
N LEU A 24 0.66 2.21 -9.43
CA LEU A 24 -0.50 3.02 -9.09
C LEU A 24 -1.32 3.21 -10.36
N GLU A 25 -2.64 3.01 -10.28
CA GLU A 25 -3.55 3.21 -11.40
C GLU A 25 -4.05 4.65 -11.43
N ASN A 26 -4.50 5.16 -10.28
CA ASN A 26 -4.90 6.56 -10.16
C ASN A 26 -4.74 7.05 -8.72
N ILE A 27 -4.61 8.36 -8.58
CA ILE A 27 -4.72 9.07 -7.31
C ILE A 27 -5.48 10.38 -7.58
N THR A 28 -6.50 10.66 -6.76
CA THR A 28 -7.28 11.90 -6.80
C THR A 28 -7.41 12.45 -5.38
N GLU A 29 -8.08 13.59 -5.22
CA GLU A 29 -8.36 14.14 -3.90
C GLU A 29 -9.25 13.23 -3.03
N ASN A 30 -9.97 12.31 -3.64
CA ASN A 30 -10.94 11.45 -2.95
C ASN A 30 -10.43 10.05 -2.66
N GLY A 31 -9.44 9.57 -3.41
CA GLY A 31 -8.93 8.22 -3.23
C GLY A 31 -7.79 7.83 -4.14
N SER A 32 -7.37 6.58 -4.00
CA SER A 32 -6.30 6.01 -4.80
C SER A 32 -6.55 4.54 -5.09
N LYS A 33 -5.87 4.04 -6.11
CA LYS A 33 -5.87 2.62 -6.45
C LYS A 33 -4.48 2.22 -6.93
N GLY A 34 -4.00 1.10 -6.41
CA GLY A 34 -2.71 0.56 -6.80
C GLY A 34 -2.64 -0.94 -6.63
N TYR A 35 -1.49 -1.51 -6.98
CA TYR A 35 -1.31 -2.96 -7.07
C TYR A 35 0.04 -3.39 -6.50
N TYR A 36 0.03 -4.59 -5.93
CA TYR A 36 1.24 -5.33 -5.60
C TYR A 36 1.03 -6.82 -5.87
N GLN A 37 1.99 -7.46 -6.51
CA GLN A 37 2.00 -8.90 -6.69
C GLN A 37 3.03 -9.51 -5.75
N LEU A 38 2.58 -10.43 -4.89
CA LEU A 38 3.49 -11.15 -3.98
C LEU A 38 4.45 -11.98 -4.81
N LYS A 39 5.74 -11.88 -4.50
CA LYS A 39 6.76 -12.69 -5.13
C LYS A 39 6.79 -14.07 -4.49
N LYS A 40 7.14 -15.09 -5.27
CA LYS A 40 7.23 -16.45 -4.79
C LYS A 40 8.25 -16.61 -3.64
N ASP A 41 9.30 -15.80 -3.68
CA ASP A 41 10.45 -15.87 -2.74
C ASP A 41 10.49 -14.73 -1.74
N GLU A 42 9.34 -14.14 -1.38
CA GLU A 42 9.31 -13.12 -0.33
C GLU A 42 9.90 -13.70 0.96
N TYR A 43 10.72 -12.90 1.65
CA TYR A 43 11.50 -13.36 2.79
C TYR A 43 10.64 -13.90 3.94
N PHE A 44 9.42 -13.41 4.13
CA PHE A 44 8.56 -13.83 5.24
C PHE A 44 7.92 -15.20 5.03
N TYR A 45 7.93 -15.75 3.82
CA TYR A 45 7.31 -17.05 3.54
C TYR A 45 8.08 -18.23 4.14
N GLN A 46 9.37 -18.05 4.42
CA GLN A 46 10.18 -19.12 5.00
C GLN A 46 9.70 -19.55 6.40
N GLY A 47 9.25 -18.57 7.17
CA GLY A 47 8.81 -18.81 8.54
C GLY A 47 7.31 -18.76 8.76
N HIS A 48 6.56 -18.32 7.77
CA HIS A 48 5.11 -18.12 7.91
C HIS A 48 4.36 -18.78 6.73
N PHE A 49 4.21 -20.09 6.68
CA PHE A 49 4.65 -21.07 7.67
C PHE A 49 5.60 -22.07 6.99
N PRO A 50 6.45 -22.81 7.72
CA PRO A 50 7.37 -23.78 7.09
C PRO A 50 6.64 -24.74 6.16
N ASN A 51 7.08 -24.80 4.89
CA ASN A 51 6.47 -25.61 3.83
C ASN A 51 4.99 -25.30 3.52
N ASN A 52 4.46 -24.20 4.05
CA ASN A 52 3.07 -23.78 3.80
C ASN A 52 3.03 -22.26 3.81
N PRO A 53 3.51 -21.60 2.74
CA PRO A 53 3.62 -20.14 2.72
C PRO A 53 2.26 -19.46 2.59
N ILE A 54 1.98 -18.61 3.58
CA ILE A 54 0.79 -17.74 3.60
C ILE A 54 1.28 -16.35 3.94
N THR A 55 0.74 -15.34 3.28
CA THR A 55 1.13 -13.96 3.54
C THR A 55 0.68 -13.54 4.93
N PRO A 56 1.62 -13.10 5.80
CA PRO A 56 1.26 -12.63 7.14
C PRO A 56 0.29 -11.45 7.09
N GLY A 57 -0.67 -11.43 8.02
CA GLY A 57 -1.61 -10.31 8.13
C GLY A 57 -0.90 -8.97 8.32
N ALA A 58 0.20 -8.96 9.08
CA ALA A 58 1.00 -7.76 9.26
C ALA A 58 1.55 -7.21 7.94
N ILE A 59 1.93 -8.09 7.01
CA ILE A 59 2.41 -7.69 5.68
C ILE A 59 1.25 -7.18 4.82
N LEU A 60 0.06 -7.77 4.93
CA LEU A 60 -1.12 -7.26 4.23
C LEU A 60 -1.46 -5.83 4.67
N ILE A 61 -1.39 -5.57 5.97
CA ILE A 61 -1.57 -4.21 6.50
C ILE A 61 -0.53 -3.26 5.90
N GLU A 62 0.72 -3.70 5.82
CA GLU A 62 1.80 -2.87 5.27
C GLU A 62 1.59 -2.60 3.77
N ILE A 63 1.21 -3.61 2.98
CA ILE A 63 0.89 -3.42 1.56
C ILE A 63 -0.23 -2.40 1.39
N MET A 64 -1.32 -2.57 2.14
CA MET A 64 -2.46 -1.65 2.10
C MET A 64 -2.06 -0.24 2.51
N ALA A 65 -1.20 -0.10 3.52
CA ALA A 65 -0.74 1.18 4.00
C ALA A 65 0.19 1.87 2.99
N GLN A 66 1.14 1.15 2.41
CA GLN A 66 2.06 1.73 1.44
C GLN A 66 1.31 2.26 0.22
N ILE A 67 0.38 1.49 -0.32
CA ILE A 67 -0.41 1.89 -1.49
C ILE A 67 -1.48 2.92 -1.10
N GLY A 68 -2.27 2.61 -0.09
CA GLY A 68 -3.48 3.38 0.25
C GLY A 68 -3.25 4.61 1.12
N LEU A 69 -2.16 4.66 1.87
CA LEU A 69 -1.87 5.78 2.78
C LEU A 69 -0.60 6.52 2.40
N VAL A 70 0.53 5.83 2.23
CA VAL A 70 1.82 6.51 2.04
C VAL A 70 1.90 7.15 0.66
N CYS A 71 1.58 6.41 -0.39
CA CYS A 71 1.53 6.98 -1.75
C CYS A 71 0.52 8.13 -1.81
N TYR A 72 -0.62 7.94 -1.19
CA TYR A 72 -1.67 8.96 -1.16
C TYR A 72 -1.21 10.20 -0.38
N GLY A 73 -0.58 10.00 0.78
CA GLY A 73 -0.06 11.09 1.60
C GLY A 73 1.00 11.91 0.87
N ILE A 74 1.88 11.25 0.10
CA ILE A 74 2.87 11.93 -0.74
C ILE A 74 2.17 12.81 -1.78
N TYR A 75 1.15 12.28 -2.45
CA TYR A 75 0.36 13.05 -3.41
C TYR A 75 -0.28 14.28 -2.77
N LEU A 76 -0.95 14.11 -1.64
CA LEU A 76 -1.62 15.21 -0.96
C LEU A 76 -0.63 16.25 -0.43
N ALA A 77 0.52 15.83 0.07
CA ALA A 77 1.57 16.73 0.54
C ALA A 77 2.16 17.54 -0.61
N LYS A 78 2.38 16.94 -1.77
CA LYS A 78 2.89 17.65 -2.95
C LYS A 78 1.93 18.72 -3.46
N GLU A 79 0.62 18.47 -3.33
CA GLU A 79 -0.39 19.47 -3.71
C GLU A 79 -0.39 20.68 -2.78
N LYS A 80 -0.01 20.51 -1.51
CA LYS A 80 -0.04 21.56 -0.49
C LYS A 80 1.32 22.20 -0.24
N ILE A 81 2.40 21.43 -0.38
CA ILE A 81 3.77 21.89 -0.14
C ILE A 81 4.53 21.82 -1.46
N LYS A 82 4.65 22.96 -2.13
CA LYS A 82 5.40 23.06 -3.38
C LYS A 82 6.89 23.19 -3.05
N GLY A 83 7.65 22.10 -3.26
CA GLY A 83 9.10 22.14 -3.10
C GLY A 83 9.73 20.77 -2.90
N PRO A 84 11.06 20.66 -3.12
CA PRO A 84 11.79 19.40 -3.01
C PRO A 84 11.98 18.91 -1.57
N GLU A 85 11.52 19.67 -0.57
CA GLU A 85 11.73 19.38 0.85
C GLU A 85 10.61 18.58 1.50
N ALA A 86 9.61 18.14 0.74
CA ALA A 86 8.51 17.32 1.27
C ALA A 86 8.96 15.86 1.40
N SER A 87 9.94 15.58 2.27
CA SER A 87 10.21 14.21 2.68
C SER A 87 9.20 13.84 3.78
N VAL A 88 8.39 12.82 3.49
CA VAL A 88 7.39 12.33 4.44
C VAL A 88 7.89 11.02 5.02
N LEU A 89 8.09 10.99 6.35
CA LEU A 89 8.29 9.74 7.07
C LEU A 89 6.94 9.34 7.65
N PRO A 90 6.29 8.30 7.07
CA PRO A 90 4.99 7.88 7.53
C PRO A 90 5.09 7.09 8.83
N ILE A 91 4.23 7.43 9.78
CA ILE A 91 4.14 6.73 11.06
C ILE A 91 2.67 6.39 11.31
N PHE A 92 2.41 5.12 11.61
CA PHE A 92 1.07 4.69 12.00
C PHE A 92 0.67 5.31 13.33
N THR A 93 -0.56 5.82 13.41
CA THR A 93 -1.14 6.28 14.67
C THR A 93 -2.28 5.40 15.13
N SER A 94 -3.01 4.79 14.20
CA SER A 94 -4.05 3.81 14.53
C SER A 94 -4.43 3.00 13.30
N ALA A 95 -4.97 1.82 13.52
CA ALA A 95 -5.52 0.96 12.47
C ALA A 95 -6.56 0.02 13.06
N ALA A 96 -7.63 -0.23 12.29
CA ALA A 96 -8.58 -1.29 12.57
C ALA A 96 -8.70 -2.13 11.31
N VAL A 97 -8.54 -3.44 11.41
CA VAL A 97 -8.41 -4.32 10.24
C VAL A 97 -9.22 -5.58 10.43
N ASP A 98 -9.93 -5.98 9.38
CA ASP A 98 -10.55 -7.29 9.27
C ASP A 98 -9.87 -8.07 8.15
N PHE A 99 -9.47 -9.31 8.44
CA PHE A 99 -8.89 -10.21 7.45
C PHE A 99 -9.97 -11.20 7.01
N LEU A 100 -10.31 -11.17 5.73
CA LEU A 100 -11.46 -11.93 5.21
C LEU A 100 -11.07 -13.16 4.40
N GLY A 101 -9.79 -13.30 4.05
CA GLY A 101 -9.32 -14.45 3.29
C GLY A 101 -7.80 -14.51 3.19
N PRO A 102 -7.25 -15.68 2.81
CA PRO A 102 -5.82 -15.86 2.71
C PRO A 102 -5.24 -15.26 1.42
N VAL A 103 -3.95 -14.93 1.47
CA VAL A 103 -3.17 -14.49 0.33
C VAL A 103 -1.93 -15.36 0.23
N PHE A 104 -1.69 -15.93 -0.94
CA PHE A 104 -0.61 -16.87 -1.19
C PHE A 104 0.50 -16.25 -2.05
N PRO A 105 1.68 -16.89 -2.13
CA PRO A 105 2.71 -16.44 -3.07
C PRO A 105 2.17 -16.31 -4.49
N GLU A 106 2.64 -15.27 -5.20
CA GLU A 106 2.26 -14.94 -6.57
C GLU A 106 0.86 -14.34 -6.73
N ASP A 107 0.06 -14.26 -5.66
CA ASP A 107 -1.22 -13.57 -5.73
C ASP A 107 -1.02 -12.07 -5.97
N LYS A 108 -1.88 -11.50 -6.82
CA LYS A 108 -1.87 -10.07 -7.12
C LYS A 108 -2.99 -9.37 -6.36
N LEU A 109 -2.61 -8.31 -5.66
CA LEU A 109 -3.52 -7.52 -4.85
C LEU A 109 -3.82 -6.18 -5.50
N GLU A 110 -5.09 -5.81 -5.45
CA GLU A 110 -5.57 -4.48 -5.79
C GLU A 110 -5.98 -3.77 -4.51
N VAL A 111 -5.37 -2.63 -4.24
CA VAL A 111 -5.67 -1.84 -3.04
C VAL A 111 -6.37 -0.56 -3.47
N THR A 112 -7.55 -0.33 -2.91
CA THR A 112 -8.35 0.86 -3.15
C THR A 112 -8.46 1.64 -1.85
N SER A 113 -8.18 2.92 -1.89
CA SER A 113 -8.22 3.80 -0.73
C SER A 113 -9.23 4.92 -0.96
N GLU A 114 -10.00 5.22 0.08
CA GLU A 114 -10.98 6.28 0.11
C GLU A 114 -10.66 7.22 1.26
N LYS A 115 -10.43 8.50 0.97
CA LYS A 115 -10.06 9.48 1.98
C LYS A 115 -11.24 9.76 2.91
N ILE A 116 -11.02 9.62 4.22
CA ILE A 116 -11.96 10.07 5.24
C ILE A 116 -11.65 11.51 5.62
N TYR A 117 -10.38 11.80 5.95
CA TYR A 117 -9.92 13.15 6.16
C TYR A 117 -8.41 13.27 5.96
N TYR A 118 -7.95 14.47 5.63
CA TYR A 118 -6.55 14.85 5.64
C TYR A 118 -6.44 16.23 6.29
N ARG A 119 -5.86 16.28 7.49
CA ARG A 119 -5.72 17.53 8.24
C ARG A 119 -4.58 17.42 9.24
N PHE A 120 -3.86 18.52 9.46
CA PHE A 120 -2.74 18.57 10.40
C PHE A 120 -1.72 17.46 10.14
N ALA A 121 -1.40 17.22 8.86
CA ALA A 121 -0.50 16.17 8.40
C ALA A 121 -0.93 14.76 8.84
N LYS A 122 -2.21 14.56 9.16
CA LYS A 122 -2.78 13.26 9.51
C LYS A 122 -3.80 12.85 8.44
N LEU A 123 -3.54 11.70 7.83
CA LEU A 123 -4.40 11.12 6.80
C LEU A 123 -5.11 9.89 7.36
N LYS A 124 -6.43 9.88 7.25
CA LYS A 124 -7.27 8.72 7.57
C LYS A 124 -8.01 8.27 6.33
N CYS A 125 -7.92 6.97 6.04
CA CYS A 125 -8.54 6.36 4.87
C CYS A 125 -9.29 5.09 5.23
N LEU A 126 -10.31 4.78 4.44
CA LEU A 126 -10.90 3.45 4.38
C LEU A 126 -10.23 2.73 3.22
N ILE A 127 -9.60 1.59 3.50
CA ILE A 127 -8.81 0.87 2.52
C ILE A 127 -9.38 -0.54 2.34
N THR A 128 -9.57 -0.94 1.09
CA THR A 128 -10.03 -2.27 0.72
C THR A 128 -8.95 -2.95 -0.10
N CYS A 129 -8.65 -4.21 0.23
CA CYS A 129 -7.71 -5.03 -0.51
C CYS A 129 -8.46 -6.18 -1.17
N LYS A 130 -8.30 -6.30 -2.47
CA LYS A 130 -8.88 -7.39 -3.26
C LYS A 130 -7.76 -8.25 -3.83
N ASN A 131 -7.85 -9.55 -3.59
CA ASN A 131 -6.99 -10.51 -4.26
C ASN A 131 -7.58 -10.77 -5.65
N ILE A 132 -7.00 -10.18 -6.69
CA ILE A 132 -7.54 -10.31 -8.05
C ILE A 132 -7.17 -11.63 -8.69
N THR A 133 -6.21 -12.37 -8.14
CA THR A 133 -5.91 -13.73 -8.59
C THR A 133 -7.03 -14.70 -8.18
N SER A 134 -7.52 -14.59 -6.94
CA SER A 134 -8.62 -15.43 -6.45
C SER A 134 -10.00 -14.77 -6.61
N ASN A 135 -10.05 -13.49 -6.98
CA ASN A 135 -11.28 -12.70 -7.12
C ASN A 135 -12.05 -12.56 -5.80
N GLN A 136 -11.34 -12.36 -4.69
CA GLN A 136 -11.92 -12.23 -3.34
C GLN A 136 -11.38 -11.01 -2.62
N VAL A 137 -12.25 -10.38 -1.82
CA VAL A 137 -11.82 -9.35 -0.86
C VAL A 137 -11.09 -10.04 0.29
N VAL A 138 -9.93 -9.54 0.63
CA VAL A 138 -9.07 -10.11 1.68
C VAL A 138 -8.73 -9.08 2.73
#